data_8d8a9c37a1c8b408a2268c737b71ca4b
#
_entry.id   8d8a9c37a1c8b408a2268c737b71ca4b
#
_cell.length_a   1.000
_cell.length_b   1.000
_cell.length_c   1.000
_cell.angle_alpha   90.00
_cell.angle_beta   90.00
_cell.angle_gamma   90.00
#
_symmetry.space_group_name_H-M   'P 1'
#
loop_
_entity.id
_entity.type
_entity.pdbx_description
1 polymer ?
#
loop_
_entity_poly.entity_id
_entity_poly.type
_entity_poly.pdbx_seq_one_letter_code
_entity_poly.pdbx_strand_id
1 'polypeptide(L)'
;LGDVYKRQENRLLASGNILLTPFPELKFKSTLTLDRRNAVNTTFLDPISTAWGRNQYGEASDNRNMNTVLTFDNVLTYNKNFKKHGLEVMAGSSWTDSDYSNSWINGSHYRSDQIQTLNAANKISWDNTGTGASQWGIMSFFGRVAYNFDSKYLVTANLRADGSSKLHPDHRWGVFPSFSAAWRISSEKFMENLTWIDDLKLRGGWGQTGNQSGIGDYAYLQRYNIGRIEWFKKGGEGDSTDYANAVPTLSLIHI
;
A
#
# COMPACT_ATOMS: atom_id res chain seq x y z
N LEU A 1 -36.54 -5.74 -13.75
CA LEU A 1 -35.41 -5.08 -13.13
C LEU A 1 -34.17 -5.61 -13.84
N GLY A 2 -33.22 -5.01 -14.29
CA GLY A 2 -32.02 -5.50 -14.96
C GLY A 2 -30.88 -5.79 -13.98
N ASP A 3 -29.67 -5.96 -14.52
CA ASP A 3 -28.46 -6.11 -13.71
C ASP A 3 -28.24 -4.89 -12.82
N VAL A 4 -27.89 -5.11 -11.57
CA VAL A 4 -27.62 -4.08 -10.59
C VAL A 4 -26.17 -4.18 -10.08
N TYR A 5 -25.44 -3.09 -10.17
CA TYR A 5 -24.10 -2.94 -9.63
C TYR A 5 -24.10 -1.78 -8.65
N LYS A 6 -23.80 -2.05 -7.39
CA LYS A 6 -23.71 -1.03 -6.36
C LYS A 6 -22.34 -1.08 -5.72
N ARG A 7 -21.63 0.05 -5.75
CA ARG A 7 -20.37 0.25 -5.04
C ARG A 7 -20.53 1.39 -4.05
N GLN A 8 -20.19 1.13 -2.82
CA GLN A 8 -20.13 2.11 -1.75
C GLN A 8 -18.73 2.09 -1.14
N GLU A 9 -18.10 3.23 -1.02
CA GLU A 9 -16.81 3.38 -0.38
C GLU A 9 -16.89 4.48 0.69
N ASN A 10 -16.46 4.14 1.91
CA ASN A 10 -16.31 5.08 3.01
C ASN A 10 -14.83 5.15 3.36
N ARG A 11 -14.28 6.37 3.37
CA ARG A 11 -12.90 6.61 3.74
C ARG A 11 -12.83 7.59 4.90
N LEU A 12 -12.11 7.23 5.94
CA LEU A 12 -11.73 8.09 7.06
C LEU A 12 -10.24 8.36 6.96
N LEU A 13 -9.88 9.61 6.75
CA LEU A 13 -8.49 10.07 6.83
C LEU A 13 -8.39 11.06 7.99
N ALA A 14 -7.62 10.70 9.01
CA ALA A 14 -7.38 11.53 10.18
C ALA A 14 -5.88 11.69 10.39
N SER A 15 -5.42 12.91 10.68
CA SER A 15 -4.02 13.18 10.96
C SER A 15 -3.91 14.19 12.09
N GLY A 16 -3.06 13.86 13.07
CA GLY A 16 -2.68 14.75 14.16
C GLY A 16 -1.18 14.94 14.18
N ASN A 17 -0.72 16.14 14.50
CA ASN A 17 0.71 16.39 14.63
C ASN A 17 1.04 17.30 15.83
N ILE A 18 2.24 17.11 16.35
CA ILE A 18 2.85 17.94 17.40
C ILE A 18 4.10 18.55 16.79
N LEU A 19 4.22 19.86 16.88
CA LEU A 19 5.40 20.61 16.47
C LEU A 19 6.04 21.25 17.69
N LEU A 20 7.27 20.88 17.98
CA LEU A 20 8.08 21.47 19.05
C LEU A 20 9.20 22.28 18.41
N THR A 21 9.38 23.50 18.90
CA THR A 21 10.46 24.43 18.45
C THR A 21 11.23 24.91 19.69
N PRO A 22 12.13 24.07 20.25
CA PRO A 22 12.89 24.42 21.44
C PRO A 22 13.78 25.65 21.22
N PHE A 23 14.30 25.79 20.00
CA PHE A 23 15.09 26.93 19.53
C PHE A 23 14.60 27.34 18.14
N PRO A 24 14.82 28.59 17.70
CA PRO A 24 14.37 29.06 16.38
C PRO A 24 14.91 28.20 15.21
N GLU A 25 16.09 27.63 15.39
CA GLU A 25 16.76 26.81 14.37
C GLU A 25 16.36 25.33 14.42
N LEU A 26 15.79 24.83 15.54
CA LEU A 26 15.49 23.40 15.74
C LEU A 26 14.00 23.17 15.83
N LYS A 27 13.50 22.31 14.93
CA LYS A 27 12.10 21.91 14.88
C LYS A 27 11.99 20.40 14.95
N PHE A 28 11.15 19.91 15.85
CA PHE A 28 10.77 18.50 15.91
C PHE A 28 9.28 18.40 15.60
N LYS A 29 8.95 17.60 14.58
CA LYS A 29 7.57 17.32 14.17
C LYS A 29 7.29 15.84 14.32
N SER A 30 6.27 15.50 15.08
CA SER A 30 5.71 14.15 15.19
C SER A 30 4.31 14.14 14.59
N THR A 31 4.03 13.21 13.70
CA THR A 31 2.74 13.12 12.99
C THR A 31 2.22 11.70 13.06
N LEU A 32 0.96 11.54 13.46
CA LEU A 32 0.22 10.29 13.39
C LEU A 32 -0.89 10.43 12.37
N THR A 33 -0.96 9.50 11.41
CA THR A 33 -1.97 9.49 10.35
C THR A 33 -2.67 8.14 10.31
N LEU A 34 -4.00 8.15 10.31
CA LEU A 34 -4.87 7.01 10.12
C LEU A 34 -5.62 7.18 8.80
N ASP A 35 -5.48 6.22 7.89
CA ASP A 35 -6.29 6.09 6.66
C ASP A 35 -7.05 4.77 6.71
N ARG A 36 -8.36 4.84 6.89
CA ARG A 36 -9.23 3.66 6.92
C ARG A 36 -10.23 3.74 5.78
N ARG A 37 -10.23 2.71 4.95
CA ARG A 37 -11.11 2.58 3.80
C ARG A 37 -11.96 1.31 3.93
N ASN A 38 -13.27 1.47 3.81
CA ASN A 38 -14.23 0.37 3.73
C ASN A 38 -14.94 0.45 2.39
N ALA A 39 -14.88 -0.60 1.59
CA ALA A 39 -15.59 -0.70 0.33
C ALA A 39 -16.54 -1.90 0.36
N VAL A 40 -17.77 -1.68 -0.07
CA VAL A 40 -18.79 -2.71 -0.25
C VAL A 40 -19.20 -2.68 -1.72
N ASN A 41 -19.05 -3.80 -2.39
CA ASN A 41 -19.46 -3.99 -3.78
C ASN A 41 -20.49 -5.10 -3.80
N THR A 42 -21.73 -4.77 -4.18
CA THR A 42 -22.79 -5.73 -4.39
C THR A 42 -23.16 -5.77 -5.85
N THR A 43 -23.33 -6.96 -6.39
CA THR A 43 -23.83 -7.15 -7.75
C THR A 43 -25.04 -8.09 -7.73
N PHE A 44 -25.94 -7.86 -8.65
CA PHE A 44 -27.01 -8.78 -8.97
C PHE A 44 -27.12 -8.88 -10.48
N LEU A 45 -27.00 -10.09 -11.02
CA LEU A 45 -27.19 -10.39 -12.42
C LEU A 45 -28.57 -11.04 -12.58
N ASP A 46 -29.40 -10.37 -13.33
CA ASP A 46 -30.81 -10.74 -13.56
C ASP A 46 -30.88 -12.10 -14.32
N PRO A 47 -31.69 -13.05 -13.83
CA PRO A 47 -31.86 -14.35 -14.48
C PRO A 47 -32.43 -14.26 -15.90
N ILE A 48 -32.92 -13.11 -16.35
CA ILE A 48 -33.61 -12.91 -17.63
C ILE A 48 -32.78 -12.06 -18.59
N SER A 49 -32.21 -10.95 -18.12
CA SER A 49 -31.67 -9.88 -18.96
C SER A 49 -30.37 -10.24 -19.65
N THR A 50 -29.47 -10.96 -18.98
CA THR A 50 -28.14 -11.28 -19.52
C THR A 50 -27.94 -12.75 -19.81
N ALA A 51 -27.02 -13.06 -20.74
CA ALA A 51 -26.67 -14.45 -21.04
C ALA A 51 -26.05 -15.17 -19.84
N TRP A 52 -25.20 -14.48 -19.08
CA TRP A 52 -24.60 -15.03 -17.86
C TRP A 52 -25.61 -15.23 -16.75
N GLY A 53 -26.45 -14.20 -16.48
CA GLY A 53 -27.52 -14.29 -15.50
C GLY A 53 -28.49 -15.45 -15.80
N ARG A 54 -28.89 -15.64 -17.07
CA ARG A 54 -29.72 -16.77 -17.47
C ARG A 54 -29.03 -18.12 -17.21
N ASN A 55 -27.75 -18.23 -17.52
CA ASN A 55 -26.98 -19.45 -17.32
C ASN A 55 -26.86 -19.86 -15.84
N GLN A 56 -26.83 -18.89 -14.95
CA GLN A 56 -26.74 -19.10 -13.50
C GLN A 56 -28.10 -19.02 -12.78
N TYR A 57 -29.18 -18.84 -13.53
CA TYR A 57 -30.51 -18.58 -12.96
C TYR A 57 -30.51 -17.40 -11.99
N GLY A 58 -29.84 -16.32 -12.35
CA GLY A 58 -29.53 -15.19 -11.49
C GLY A 58 -28.34 -15.44 -10.58
N GLU A 59 -27.51 -14.41 -10.38
CA GLU A 59 -26.33 -14.45 -9.52
C GLU A 59 -26.24 -13.16 -8.71
N ALA A 60 -25.95 -13.26 -7.42
CA ALA A 60 -25.61 -12.11 -6.60
C ALA A 60 -24.25 -12.30 -5.91
N SER A 61 -23.55 -11.21 -5.73
CA SER A 61 -22.32 -11.18 -4.94
C SER A 61 -22.33 -10.02 -3.94
N ASP A 62 -21.72 -10.25 -2.77
CA ASP A 62 -21.40 -9.23 -1.78
C ASP A 62 -19.90 -9.34 -1.46
N ASN A 63 -19.14 -8.32 -1.86
CA ASN A 63 -17.72 -8.24 -1.62
C ASN A 63 -17.43 -7.05 -0.70
N ARG A 64 -16.78 -7.31 0.42
CA ARG A 64 -16.42 -6.31 1.42
C ARG A 64 -14.92 -6.28 1.60
N ASN A 65 -14.35 -5.08 1.49
CA ASN A 65 -12.92 -4.86 1.65
C ASN A 65 -12.72 -3.79 2.71
N MET A 66 -11.83 -4.06 3.64
CA MET A 66 -11.39 -3.10 4.64
C MET A 66 -9.86 -2.98 4.58
N ASN A 67 -9.38 -1.76 4.47
CA ASN A 67 -7.95 -1.46 4.55
C ASN A 67 -7.73 -0.37 5.59
N THR A 68 -6.84 -0.60 6.53
CA THR A 68 -6.45 0.35 7.56
C THR A 68 -4.95 0.54 7.47
N VAL A 69 -4.52 1.78 7.25
CA VAL A 69 -3.11 2.16 7.22
C VAL A 69 -2.85 3.15 8.34
N LEU A 70 -1.92 2.81 9.21
CA LEU A 70 -1.43 3.67 10.29
C LEU A 70 0.00 4.09 9.96
N THR A 71 0.26 5.40 9.96
CA THR A 71 1.60 5.95 9.72
C THR A 71 2.00 6.86 10.87
N PHE A 72 3.22 6.66 11.37
CA PHE A 72 3.81 7.47 12.42
C PHE A 72 5.17 8.00 11.97
N ASP A 73 5.23 9.31 11.79
CA ASP A 73 6.41 10.03 11.30
C ASP A 73 6.99 10.92 12.39
N ASN A 74 8.30 10.88 12.55
CA ASN A 74 9.05 11.77 13.41
C ASN A 74 10.17 12.41 12.61
N VAL A 75 10.23 13.73 12.63
CA VAL A 75 11.20 14.50 11.84
C VAL A 75 11.82 15.59 12.72
N LEU A 76 13.14 15.57 12.82
CA LEU A 76 13.94 16.61 13.43
C LEU A 76 14.63 17.41 12.33
N THR A 77 14.45 18.72 12.33
CA THR A 77 15.04 19.63 11.35
C THR A 77 15.82 20.73 12.06
N TYR A 78 17.07 20.91 11.68
CA TYR A 78 17.92 22.00 12.12
C TYR A 78 18.25 22.91 10.95
N ASN A 79 17.94 24.21 11.07
CA ASN A 79 18.22 25.22 10.05
C ASN A 79 19.09 26.31 10.63
N LYS A 80 20.21 26.59 9.99
CA LYS A 80 21.12 27.66 10.39
C LYS A 80 21.61 28.45 9.17
N ASN A 81 21.43 29.76 9.25
CA ASN A 81 21.99 30.69 8.28
C ASN A 81 23.09 31.51 8.96
N PHE A 82 24.27 31.55 8.36
CA PHE A 82 25.38 32.36 8.85
C PHE A 82 26.10 33.01 7.66
N LYS A 83 25.99 34.35 7.59
CA LYS A 83 26.52 35.16 6.48
C LYS A 83 25.98 34.65 5.12
N LYS A 84 26.87 34.07 4.30
CA LYS A 84 26.54 33.53 2.97
C LYS A 84 26.21 32.03 2.98
N HIS A 85 26.22 31.40 4.13
CA HIS A 85 26.02 29.96 4.25
C HIS A 85 24.63 29.67 4.83
N GLY A 86 23.87 28.82 4.17
CA GLY A 86 22.64 28.22 4.65
C GLY A 86 22.84 26.71 4.82
N LEU A 87 22.56 26.19 6.00
CA LEU A 87 22.64 24.77 6.31
C LEU A 87 21.29 24.29 6.84
N GLU A 88 20.74 23.26 6.22
CA GLU A 88 19.61 22.50 6.71
C GLU A 88 20.05 21.05 6.92
N VAL A 89 19.83 20.54 8.12
CA VAL A 89 20.03 19.13 8.46
C VAL A 89 18.70 18.56 8.95
N MET A 90 18.31 17.45 8.39
CA MET A 90 17.08 16.75 8.76
C MET A 90 17.39 15.29 9.05
N ALA A 91 16.83 14.76 10.13
CA ALA A 91 16.82 13.34 10.43
C ALA A 91 15.41 12.93 10.82
N GLY A 92 15.01 11.73 10.44
CA GLY A 92 13.68 11.27 10.76
C GLY A 92 13.53 9.76 10.73
N SER A 93 12.41 9.33 11.27
CA SER A 93 11.92 7.96 11.20
C SER A 93 10.46 7.95 10.76
N SER A 94 10.08 6.94 10.02
CA SER A 94 8.69 6.68 9.61
C SER A 94 8.37 5.22 9.87
N TRP A 95 7.23 4.96 10.47
CA TRP A 95 6.68 3.63 10.61
C TRP A 95 5.29 3.61 9.99
N THR A 96 5.06 2.64 9.11
CA THR A 96 3.76 2.43 8.47
C THR A 96 3.37 0.98 8.66
N ASP A 97 2.14 0.76 9.09
CA ASP A 97 1.50 -0.54 9.19
C ASP A 97 0.21 -0.54 8.39
N SER A 98 -0.02 -1.59 7.64
CA SER A 98 -1.20 -1.76 6.80
C SER A 98 -1.84 -3.10 7.09
N ASP A 99 -3.11 -3.06 7.48
CA ASP A 99 -3.96 -4.20 7.71
C ASP A 99 -5.07 -4.21 6.67
N TYR A 100 -5.16 -5.30 5.91
CA TYR A 100 -6.16 -5.51 4.89
C TYR A 100 -6.96 -6.77 5.20
N SER A 101 -8.29 -6.66 5.13
CA SER A 101 -9.19 -7.80 5.20
C SER A 101 -10.27 -7.71 4.14
N ASN A 102 -10.67 -8.85 3.62
CA ASN A 102 -11.78 -8.93 2.70
C ASN A 102 -12.64 -10.16 2.96
N SER A 103 -13.91 -10.05 2.56
CA SER A 103 -14.84 -11.17 2.52
C SER A 103 -15.66 -11.08 1.25
N TRP A 104 -15.98 -12.23 0.68
CA TRP A 104 -16.84 -12.32 -0.51
C TRP A 104 -17.75 -13.52 -0.42
N ILE A 105 -19.00 -13.29 -0.85
CA ILE A 105 -20.04 -14.32 -0.89
C ILE A 105 -20.71 -14.24 -2.25
N ASN A 106 -20.90 -15.41 -2.88
CA ASN A 106 -21.60 -15.52 -4.15
C ASN A 106 -22.75 -16.53 -4.03
N GLY A 107 -23.93 -16.13 -4.51
CA GLY A 107 -25.11 -16.95 -4.52
C GLY A 107 -25.81 -16.92 -5.89
N SER A 108 -26.46 -18.01 -6.25
CA SER A 108 -27.14 -18.16 -7.52
C SER A 108 -28.48 -18.91 -7.38
N HIS A 109 -29.18 -19.13 -8.49
CA HIS A 109 -30.47 -19.83 -8.56
C HIS A 109 -31.59 -19.04 -7.81
N TYR A 110 -31.83 -17.84 -8.27
CA TYR A 110 -32.93 -17.00 -7.81
C TYR A 110 -34.24 -17.41 -8.43
N ARG A 111 -35.30 -17.50 -7.63
CA ARG A 111 -36.64 -17.78 -8.12
C ARG A 111 -37.31 -16.57 -8.75
N SER A 112 -36.86 -15.38 -8.42
CA SER A 112 -37.42 -14.10 -8.87
C SER A 112 -36.32 -13.04 -8.93
N ASP A 113 -36.42 -12.12 -9.88
CA ASP A 113 -35.61 -10.90 -10.00
C ASP A 113 -36.00 -9.79 -9.01
N GLN A 114 -37.11 -9.94 -8.31
CA GLN A 114 -37.65 -8.94 -7.38
C GLN A 114 -36.89 -8.92 -6.04
N ILE A 115 -36.34 -10.07 -5.61
CA ILE A 115 -35.59 -10.17 -4.37
C ILE A 115 -34.14 -10.45 -4.72
N GLN A 116 -33.29 -9.40 -4.64
CA GLN A 116 -31.93 -9.40 -5.12
C GLN A 116 -30.89 -9.61 -4.00
N THR A 117 -31.35 -9.95 -2.80
CA THR A 117 -30.48 -10.20 -1.65
C THR A 117 -29.97 -11.63 -1.62
N LEU A 118 -28.77 -11.85 -1.08
CA LEU A 118 -28.12 -13.17 -1.03
C LEU A 118 -28.93 -14.25 -0.31
N ASN A 119 -29.78 -13.87 0.65
CA ASN A 119 -30.66 -14.83 1.35
C ASN A 119 -31.78 -15.40 0.47
N ALA A 120 -32.03 -14.82 -0.71
CA ALA A 120 -32.97 -15.34 -1.70
C ALA A 120 -32.32 -16.33 -2.69
N ALA A 121 -30.99 -16.48 -2.65
CA ALA A 121 -30.28 -17.46 -3.45
C ALA A 121 -30.57 -18.88 -2.96
N ASN A 122 -30.94 -19.79 -3.85
CA ASN A 122 -31.12 -21.19 -3.50
C ASN A 122 -29.79 -21.95 -3.39
N LYS A 123 -28.71 -21.40 -3.96
CA LYS A 123 -27.40 -22.04 -3.99
C LYS A 123 -26.31 -21.02 -3.64
N ILE A 124 -25.51 -21.32 -2.62
CA ILE A 124 -24.29 -20.56 -2.33
C ILE A 124 -23.11 -21.26 -3.02
N SER A 125 -22.32 -20.49 -3.74
CA SER A 125 -21.10 -20.98 -4.39
C SER A 125 -19.97 -21.02 -3.37
N TRP A 126 -19.80 -22.14 -2.68
CA TRP A 126 -18.76 -22.30 -1.66
C TRP A 126 -17.35 -22.20 -2.23
N ASP A 127 -17.15 -22.54 -3.52
CA ASP A 127 -15.88 -22.39 -4.21
C ASP A 127 -15.52 -20.92 -4.48
N ASN A 128 -16.52 -20.07 -4.52
CA ASN A 128 -16.38 -18.62 -4.73
C ASN A 128 -16.94 -17.82 -3.54
N THR A 129 -16.72 -18.33 -2.33
CA THR A 129 -17.09 -17.69 -1.06
C THR A 129 -15.95 -17.85 -0.10
N GLY A 130 -15.53 -16.76 0.56
CA GLY A 130 -14.41 -16.85 1.47
C GLY A 130 -14.06 -15.54 2.15
N THR A 131 -12.97 -15.59 2.87
CA THR A 131 -12.35 -14.44 3.52
C THR A 131 -10.85 -14.43 3.23
N GLY A 132 -10.26 -13.24 3.21
CA GLY A 132 -8.83 -13.05 3.10
C GLY A 132 -8.36 -11.99 4.06
N ALA A 133 -7.11 -12.07 4.47
CA ALA A 133 -6.44 -11.05 5.26
C ALA A 133 -4.98 -10.98 4.88
N SER A 134 -4.43 -9.79 4.90
CA SER A 134 -2.99 -9.55 4.75
C SER A 134 -2.55 -8.35 5.56
N GLN A 135 -1.30 -8.40 6.01
CA GLN A 135 -0.68 -7.33 6.77
C GLN A 135 0.74 -7.13 6.27
N TRP A 136 1.15 -5.87 6.16
CA TRP A 136 2.53 -5.50 5.89
C TRP A 136 2.90 -4.23 6.64
N GLY A 137 4.18 -4.13 6.98
CA GLY A 137 4.73 -2.94 7.62
C GLY A 137 6.06 -2.54 7.01
N ILE A 138 6.37 -1.26 7.10
CA ILE A 138 7.65 -0.70 6.71
C ILE A 138 8.15 0.25 7.79
N MET A 139 9.42 0.12 8.15
CA MET A 139 10.11 1.05 9.03
C MET A 139 11.25 1.71 8.27
N SER A 140 11.33 3.01 8.37
CA SER A 140 12.27 3.82 7.61
C SER A 140 13.03 4.77 8.53
N PHE A 141 14.32 4.92 8.27
CA PHE A 141 15.17 5.97 8.82
C PHE A 141 15.73 6.79 7.68
N PHE A 142 15.70 8.10 7.81
CA PHE A 142 16.20 8.97 6.76
C PHE A 142 16.93 10.19 7.32
N GLY A 143 17.91 10.64 6.56
CA GLY A 143 18.64 11.85 6.82
C GLY A 143 18.83 12.67 5.56
N ARG A 144 18.86 13.98 5.71
CA ARG A 144 19.08 14.94 4.64
C ARG A 144 20.02 16.03 5.13
N VAL A 145 20.97 16.40 4.29
CA VAL A 145 21.79 17.60 4.47
C VAL A 145 21.63 18.44 3.21
N ALA A 146 21.16 19.67 3.38
CA ALA A 146 21.09 20.65 2.30
C ALA A 146 21.98 21.84 2.68
N TYR A 147 22.86 22.19 1.78
CA TYR A 147 23.79 23.29 1.94
C TYR A 147 23.64 24.30 0.79
N ASN A 148 23.60 25.56 1.16
CA ASN A 148 23.47 26.68 0.22
C ASN A 148 24.60 27.66 0.49
N PHE A 149 25.37 27.99 -0.51
CA PHE A 149 26.39 29.01 -0.45
C PHE A 149 26.04 30.21 -1.33
N ASP A 150 25.87 31.39 -0.74
CA ASP A 150 25.59 32.68 -1.37
C ASP A 150 24.35 32.66 -2.29
N SER A 151 23.39 31.73 -2.03
CA SER A 151 22.27 31.43 -2.91
C SER A 151 22.64 31.07 -4.35
N LYS A 152 23.91 30.78 -4.62
CA LYS A 152 24.49 30.44 -5.91
C LYS A 152 24.71 28.95 -6.07
N TYR A 153 25.30 28.32 -5.06
CA TYR A 153 25.66 26.91 -5.08
C TYR A 153 24.81 26.16 -4.05
N LEU A 154 24.01 25.24 -4.53
CA LEU A 154 23.12 24.43 -3.67
C LEU A 154 23.50 22.97 -3.83
N VAL A 155 23.71 22.28 -2.71
CA VAL A 155 24.00 20.84 -2.69
C VAL A 155 23.06 20.19 -1.69
N THR A 156 22.50 19.05 -2.06
CA THR A 156 21.66 18.26 -1.16
C THR A 156 22.08 16.80 -1.25
N ALA A 157 22.27 16.18 -0.10
CA ALA A 157 22.50 14.74 0.03
C ALA A 157 21.42 14.15 0.91
N ASN A 158 20.85 13.00 0.52
CA ASN A 158 19.90 12.25 1.31
C ASN A 158 20.35 10.80 1.42
N LEU A 159 20.05 10.20 2.55
CA LEU A 159 20.21 8.79 2.80
C LEU A 159 18.94 8.27 3.44
N ARG A 160 18.39 7.17 2.91
CA ARG A 160 17.22 6.50 3.45
C ARG A 160 17.49 5.01 3.60
N ALA A 161 17.13 4.46 4.73
CA ALA A 161 17.14 3.03 4.99
C ALA A 161 15.71 2.58 5.28
N ASP A 162 15.20 1.63 4.49
CA ASP A 162 13.85 1.10 4.60
C ASP A 162 13.90 -0.39 4.93
N GLY A 163 13.21 -0.79 6.00
CA GLY A 163 13.02 -2.17 6.40
C GLY A 163 11.58 -2.61 6.15
N SER A 164 11.39 -3.55 5.21
CA SER A 164 10.06 -4.04 4.82
C SER A 164 9.76 -5.42 5.38
N SER A 165 8.56 -5.60 5.94
CA SER A 165 8.07 -6.90 6.39
C SER A 165 7.79 -7.89 5.23
N LYS A 166 7.73 -7.41 3.99
CA LYS A 166 7.53 -8.23 2.80
C LYS A 166 8.77 -9.03 2.39
N LEU A 167 9.93 -8.66 2.95
CA LEU A 167 11.22 -9.29 2.68
C LEU A 167 11.62 -10.24 3.82
N HIS A 168 12.51 -11.19 3.49
CA HIS A 168 13.05 -12.12 4.47
C HIS A 168 13.71 -11.37 5.65
N PRO A 169 13.57 -11.81 6.92
CA PRO A 169 14.13 -11.15 8.10
C PRO A 169 15.58 -10.72 7.97
N ASP A 170 16.43 -11.56 7.36
CA ASP A 170 17.85 -11.31 7.20
C ASP A 170 18.19 -10.27 6.10
N HIS A 171 17.25 -9.94 5.21
CA HIS A 171 17.44 -9.08 4.05
C HIS A 171 16.35 -8.00 3.95
N ARG A 172 15.78 -7.59 5.09
CA ARG A 172 14.67 -6.60 5.12
C ARG A 172 15.09 -5.19 4.79
N TRP A 173 16.36 -4.85 5.02
CA TRP A 173 16.82 -3.48 4.95
C TRP A 173 17.46 -3.17 3.61
N GLY A 174 16.95 -2.14 2.96
CA GLY A 174 17.56 -1.51 1.79
C GLY A 174 18.03 -0.11 2.12
N VAL A 175 19.16 0.31 1.54
CA VAL A 175 19.72 1.66 1.72
C VAL A 175 19.71 2.38 0.39
N PHE A 176 19.14 3.59 0.39
CA PHE A 176 18.85 4.37 -0.81
C PHE A 176 19.48 5.76 -0.70
N PRO A 177 20.71 5.94 -1.21
CA PRO A 177 21.36 7.23 -1.27
C PRO A 177 20.83 8.06 -2.44
N SER A 178 20.81 9.38 -2.26
CA SER A 178 20.57 10.33 -3.35
C SER A 178 21.31 11.63 -3.12
N PHE A 179 21.66 12.28 -4.21
CA PHE A 179 22.37 13.54 -4.15
C PHE A 179 21.94 14.46 -5.30
N SER A 180 21.96 15.77 -5.06
CA SER A 180 21.70 16.76 -6.09
C SER A 180 22.54 18.01 -5.87
N ALA A 181 22.92 18.66 -6.97
CA ALA A 181 23.59 19.93 -6.95
C ALA A 181 22.91 20.90 -7.92
N ALA A 182 22.97 22.18 -7.58
CA ALA A 182 22.47 23.23 -8.45
C ALA A 182 23.38 24.45 -8.39
N TRP A 183 23.57 25.08 -9.53
CA TRP A 183 24.33 26.31 -9.70
C TRP A 183 23.44 27.38 -10.33
N ARG A 184 23.22 28.48 -9.60
CA ARG A 184 22.50 29.64 -10.11
C ARG A 184 23.47 30.55 -10.85
N ILE A 185 23.58 30.37 -12.14
CA ILE A 185 24.52 31.06 -13.03
C ILE A 185 24.15 32.55 -13.12
N SER A 186 22.84 32.88 -13.15
CA SER A 186 22.36 34.27 -13.21
C SER A 186 22.84 35.15 -12.05
N SER A 187 23.24 34.52 -10.89
CA SER A 187 23.75 35.26 -9.73
C SER A 187 25.26 35.49 -9.79
N GLU A 188 25.95 35.06 -10.86
CA GLU A 188 27.38 35.24 -11.00
C GLU A 188 27.72 36.62 -11.59
N LYS A 189 28.89 37.16 -11.19
CA LYS A 189 29.33 38.48 -11.61
C LYS A 189 29.41 38.64 -13.13
N PHE A 190 29.78 37.60 -13.87
CA PHE A 190 29.87 37.63 -15.32
C PHE A 190 28.50 37.72 -16.03
N MET A 191 27.42 37.46 -15.31
CA MET A 191 26.03 37.56 -15.81
C MET A 191 25.38 38.93 -15.54
N GLU A 192 25.97 39.80 -14.70
CA GLU A 192 25.38 41.09 -14.29
C GLU A 192 25.01 42.00 -15.49
N ASN A 193 25.73 41.88 -16.59
CA ASN A 193 25.47 42.69 -17.81
C ASN A 193 24.41 42.09 -18.74
N LEU A 194 23.92 40.88 -18.47
CA LEU A 194 22.91 40.18 -19.30
C LEU A 194 21.51 40.36 -18.72
N THR A 195 21.00 41.60 -18.78
CA THR A 195 19.74 42.02 -18.14
C THR A 195 18.47 41.38 -18.73
N TRP A 196 18.59 40.63 -19.81
CA TRP A 196 17.50 39.93 -20.47
C TRP A 196 17.30 38.49 -19.89
N ILE A 197 18.21 38.03 -19.02
CA ILE A 197 18.10 36.75 -18.31
C ILE A 197 17.80 37.01 -16.85
N ASP A 198 16.58 36.75 -16.39
CA ASP A 198 16.16 36.98 -15.02
C ASP A 198 16.68 35.86 -14.08
N ASP A 199 16.55 34.59 -14.45
CA ASP A 199 17.07 33.47 -13.69
C ASP A 199 17.57 32.34 -14.61
N LEU A 200 18.84 31.99 -14.46
CA LEU A 200 19.47 30.86 -15.13
C LEU A 200 20.09 29.94 -14.06
N LYS A 201 19.54 28.73 -13.95
CA LYS A 201 19.94 27.75 -12.98
C LYS A 201 20.21 26.39 -13.62
N LEU A 202 21.43 25.89 -13.52
CA LEU A 202 21.78 24.52 -13.87
C LEU A 202 21.59 23.61 -12.65
N ARG A 203 20.97 22.44 -12.84
CA ARG A 203 20.79 21.45 -11.79
C ARG A 203 20.95 20.04 -12.31
N GLY A 204 21.53 19.18 -11.50
CA GLY A 204 21.66 17.75 -11.74
C GLY A 204 21.48 16.97 -10.44
N GLY A 205 21.09 15.73 -10.56
CA GLY A 205 20.94 14.86 -9.40
C GLY A 205 20.92 13.40 -9.81
N TRP A 206 21.23 12.57 -8.84
CA TRP A 206 21.20 11.12 -8.94
C TRP A 206 20.64 10.52 -7.66
N GLY A 207 19.96 9.39 -7.75
CA GLY A 207 19.45 8.71 -6.58
C GLY A 207 18.97 7.31 -6.88
N GLN A 208 18.93 6.51 -5.82
CA GLN A 208 18.32 5.18 -5.81
C GLN A 208 17.01 5.22 -5.02
N THR A 209 16.02 4.45 -5.47
CA THR A 209 14.75 4.28 -4.77
C THR A 209 14.39 2.81 -4.69
N GLY A 210 13.87 2.38 -3.54
CA GLY A 210 13.29 1.05 -3.37
C GLY A 210 11.85 1.02 -3.89
N ASN A 211 11.46 -0.12 -4.45
CA ASN A 211 10.09 -0.39 -4.83
C ASN A 211 9.67 -1.77 -4.34
N GLN A 212 8.69 -1.83 -3.45
CA GLN A 212 8.12 -3.08 -2.92
C GLN A 212 6.72 -3.39 -3.47
N SER A 213 6.16 -2.57 -4.38
CA SER A 213 4.76 -2.72 -4.83
C SER A 213 4.49 -4.01 -5.61
N GLY A 214 5.53 -4.61 -6.21
CA GLY A 214 5.43 -5.91 -6.89
C GLY A 214 5.66 -7.13 -5.99
N ILE A 215 5.96 -6.94 -4.71
CA ILE A 215 6.26 -8.01 -3.77
C ILE A 215 5.02 -8.32 -2.94
N GLY A 216 4.58 -9.60 -2.95
CA GLY A 216 3.48 -10.06 -2.10
C GLY A 216 3.83 -9.96 -0.62
N ASP A 217 2.84 -9.71 0.24
CA ASP A 217 3.03 -9.42 1.68
C ASP A 217 3.79 -10.53 2.43
N TYR A 218 3.72 -11.77 1.93
CA TYR A 218 4.36 -12.95 2.51
C TYR A 218 5.21 -13.71 1.48
N ALA A 219 5.78 -13.02 0.48
CA ALA A 219 6.51 -13.65 -0.62
C ALA A 219 7.75 -14.46 -0.16
N TYR A 220 8.32 -14.10 0.99
CA TYR A 220 9.47 -14.79 1.58
C TYR A 220 9.10 -16.08 2.33
N LEU A 221 7.82 -16.31 2.60
CA LEU A 221 7.36 -17.52 3.29
C LEU A 221 7.15 -18.65 2.28
N GLN A 222 7.60 -19.84 2.65
CA GLN A 222 7.22 -21.05 1.95
C GLN A 222 5.73 -21.31 2.17
N ARG A 223 4.94 -21.27 1.10
CA ARG A 223 3.49 -21.48 1.17
C ARG A 223 3.15 -22.88 0.68
N TYR A 224 2.24 -23.50 1.38
CA TYR A 224 1.61 -24.75 0.95
C TYR A 224 0.20 -24.43 0.47
N ASN A 225 -0.12 -24.83 -0.74
CA ASN A 225 -1.50 -24.77 -1.21
C ASN A 225 -2.19 -26.04 -0.74
N ILE A 226 -3.04 -25.91 0.25
CA ILE A 226 -3.88 -27.00 0.72
C ILE A 226 -5.14 -26.95 -0.12
N GLY A 227 -5.24 -27.82 -1.13
CA GLY A 227 -6.49 -28.01 -1.87
C GLY A 227 -7.62 -28.37 -0.90
N ARG A 228 -8.85 -28.04 -1.27
CA ARG A 228 -10.02 -28.53 -0.50
C ARG A 228 -9.95 -30.02 -0.44
N ILE A 229 -9.73 -30.58 0.74
CA ILE A 229 -9.86 -32.00 1.01
C ILE A 229 -11.35 -32.20 1.25
N GLU A 230 -12.03 -32.81 0.29
CA GLU A 230 -13.35 -33.33 0.52
C GLU A 230 -13.19 -34.62 1.33
N TRP A 231 -13.65 -34.59 2.54
CA TRP A 231 -13.76 -35.81 3.37
C TRP A 231 -14.97 -36.59 2.84
N PHE A 232 -14.71 -37.62 2.05
CA PHE A 232 -15.77 -38.52 1.64
C PHE A 232 -16.00 -39.55 2.73
N LYS A 233 -17.16 -39.48 3.31
CA LYS A 233 -17.70 -40.63 4.05
C LYS A 233 -18.27 -41.58 2.99
N LYS A 234 -17.61 -42.68 2.72
CA LYS A 234 -18.13 -43.70 1.86
C LYS A 234 -19.29 -44.37 2.61
N GLY A 235 -20.52 -43.98 2.26
CA GLY A 235 -21.74 -44.61 2.74
C GLY A 235 -21.85 -46.02 2.19
N GLY A 236 -21.64 -47.01 3.01
CA GLY A 236 -21.87 -48.43 2.77
C GLY A 236 -21.73 -49.16 4.09
N GLU A 237 -22.43 -50.25 4.28
CA GLU A 237 -22.29 -51.12 5.44
C GLU A 237 -20.82 -51.52 5.61
N GLY A 238 -20.15 -50.88 6.60
CA GLY A 238 -18.73 -51.07 6.84
C GLY A 238 -17.93 -49.77 6.67
N ASP A 239 -18.32 -48.78 7.40
CA ASP A 239 -17.78 -47.43 7.61
C ASP A 239 -16.25 -47.30 7.47
N SER A 240 -15.73 -47.16 6.26
CA SER A 240 -14.35 -46.72 6.02
C SER A 240 -14.35 -45.26 5.58
N THR A 241 -13.82 -44.40 6.41
CA THR A 241 -13.47 -43.02 6.08
C THR A 241 -12.17 -43.05 5.26
N ASP A 242 -12.26 -42.92 3.95
CA ASP A 242 -11.10 -42.67 3.13
C ASP A 242 -10.72 -41.18 3.23
N TYR A 243 -9.61 -40.93 3.88
CA TYR A 243 -9.00 -39.60 3.93
C TYR A 243 -8.13 -39.45 2.68
N ALA A 244 -8.52 -38.61 1.76
CA ALA A 244 -7.61 -38.17 0.70
C ALA A 244 -6.49 -37.36 1.34
N ASN A 245 -5.27 -37.87 1.31
CA ASN A 245 -4.10 -37.15 1.76
C ASN A 245 -3.94 -35.87 0.92
N ALA A 246 -4.03 -34.71 1.57
CA ALA A 246 -3.63 -33.45 0.95
C ALA A 246 -2.15 -33.56 0.61
N VAL A 247 -1.84 -33.56 -0.67
CA VAL A 247 -0.46 -33.40 -1.12
C VAL A 247 -0.18 -31.90 -1.13
N PRO A 248 0.67 -31.37 -0.25
CA PRO A 248 1.03 -29.97 -0.29
C PRO A 248 1.79 -29.71 -1.60
N THR A 249 1.26 -28.81 -2.40
CA THR A 249 2.00 -28.35 -3.58
C THR A 249 3.05 -27.36 -3.12
N LEU A 250 4.30 -27.78 -3.14
CA LEU A 250 5.44 -26.91 -2.80
C LEU A 250 5.60 -25.89 -3.93
N SER A 251 5.29 -24.65 -3.68
CA SER A 251 5.65 -23.54 -4.55
C SER A 251 6.95 -22.93 -4.04
N LEU A 252 8.08 -23.31 -4.62
CA LEU A 252 9.37 -22.66 -4.40
C LEU A 252 9.42 -21.39 -5.25
N ILE A 253 9.19 -20.25 -4.60
CA ILE A 253 9.52 -18.97 -5.22
C ILE A 253 10.97 -18.66 -4.84
N HIS A 254 11.88 -18.87 -5.78
CA HIS A 254 13.23 -18.34 -5.68
C HIS A 254 13.18 -16.84 -6.00
N ILE A 255 13.52 -16.02 -5.02
CA ILE A 255 13.80 -14.58 -5.17
C ILE A 255 15.31 -14.40 -5.31
#